data_bb719249e551a963ae419b33da1b11d5
#
_entry.id   bb719249e551a963ae419b33da1b11d5
#
_cell.length_a   1.000
_cell.length_b   1.000
_cell.length_c   1.000
_cell.angle_alpha   90.00
_cell.angle_beta   90.00
_cell.angle_gamma   90.00
#
_symmetry.space_group_name_H-M   'P 1'
#
loop_
_entity.id
_entity.type
_entity.pdbx_description
1 polymer ?
#
loop_
_entity_poly.entity_id
_entity_poly.type
_entity_poly.pdbx_seq_one_letter_code
_entity_poly.pdbx_strand_id
1 'polypeptide(L)'
;GIIIAGDLMDTDFPKVYLDSPLSDAMRRMIKKGVIELPVLEKNGKLAGCIHEHDIINFYNREILSKGSLLKTVNKIEGTEQSFIQFEDEYRIEVFNSTPSMWGKNLIDLRFREKFGILVLAVKEKKTGKNILSPTKVLEPGDVLVAAGTKDDLTLFKEFDKKS
;
A
#
# COMPACT_ATOMS: atom_id res chain seq x y z
N GLY A 1 5.95 5.09 41.86
CA GLY A 1 4.82 5.81 41.25
C GLY A 1 4.09 4.94 40.25
N ILE A 2 2.81 5.18 40.05
CA ILE A 2 2.02 4.51 39.01
C ILE A 2 2.34 5.21 37.69
N ILE A 3 2.78 4.47 36.66
CA ILE A 3 2.97 4.98 35.31
C ILE A 3 1.58 5.08 34.66
N ILE A 4 1.25 6.23 34.12
CA ILE A 4 -0.02 6.49 33.42
C ILE A 4 0.20 6.63 31.91
N ALA A 5 -0.87 6.52 31.10
CA ALA A 5 -0.77 6.62 29.64
C ALA A 5 -0.14 7.93 29.16
N GLY A 6 -0.37 9.04 29.88
CA GLY A 6 0.24 10.33 29.58
C GLY A 6 1.78 10.35 29.68
N ASP A 7 2.37 9.45 30.46
CA ASP A 7 3.84 9.35 30.60
C ASP A 7 4.50 8.65 29.41
N LEU A 8 3.71 7.92 28.61
CA LEU A 8 4.18 7.09 27.50
C LEU A 8 3.60 7.50 26.13
N MET A 9 2.64 8.42 26.10
CA MET A 9 2.00 8.81 24.84
C MET A 9 2.99 9.57 23.94
N ASP A 10 2.93 9.27 22.64
CA ASP A 10 3.58 10.07 21.63
C ASP A 10 2.71 11.28 21.27
N THR A 11 3.20 12.49 21.49
CA THR A 11 2.51 13.73 21.19
C THR A 11 2.65 14.17 19.72
N ASP A 12 3.64 13.63 18.98
CA ASP A 12 3.89 13.86 17.55
C ASP A 12 3.33 12.73 16.67
N PHE A 13 2.36 11.99 17.18
CA PHE A 13 1.74 10.91 16.43
C PHE A 13 1.06 11.45 15.15
N PRO A 14 1.26 10.81 13.98
CA PRO A 14 0.67 11.27 12.73
C PRO A 14 -0.86 11.19 12.76
N LYS A 15 -1.51 12.19 12.18
CA LYS A 15 -2.98 12.33 12.16
C LYS A 15 -3.44 12.85 10.79
N VAL A 16 -4.71 12.63 10.50
CA VAL A 16 -5.40 13.19 9.34
C VAL A 16 -6.69 13.88 9.74
N TYR A 17 -7.30 14.63 8.83
CA TYR A 17 -8.57 15.30 9.04
C TYR A 17 -9.68 14.62 8.23
N LEU A 18 -10.94 14.86 8.57
CA LEU A 18 -12.09 14.29 7.89
C LEU A 18 -12.11 14.54 6.37
N ASP A 19 -11.58 15.67 5.94
CA ASP A 19 -11.50 16.08 4.55
C ASP A 19 -10.11 15.78 3.90
N SER A 20 -9.22 15.09 4.62
CA SER A 20 -7.94 14.67 4.05
C SER A 20 -8.14 13.59 2.99
N PRO A 21 -7.43 13.67 1.85
CA PRO A 21 -7.41 12.61 0.87
C PRO A 21 -6.94 11.27 1.46
N LEU A 22 -7.49 10.16 0.97
CA LEU A 22 -7.11 8.83 1.44
C LEU A 22 -5.64 8.51 1.16
N SER A 23 -5.11 9.05 0.07
CA SER A 23 -3.68 8.98 -0.29
C SER A 23 -2.77 9.64 0.76
N ASP A 24 -3.21 10.75 1.39
CA ASP A 24 -2.46 11.40 2.45
C ASP A 24 -2.40 10.53 3.72
N ALA A 25 -3.50 9.87 4.07
CA ALA A 25 -3.53 8.91 5.16
C ALA A 25 -2.54 7.76 4.90
N MET A 26 -2.58 7.17 3.71
CA MET A 26 -1.69 6.08 3.31
C MET A 26 -0.22 6.50 3.36
N ARG A 27 0.11 7.68 2.82
CA ARG A 27 1.47 8.24 2.84
C ARG A 27 2.00 8.41 4.27
N ARG A 28 1.18 8.95 5.18
CA ARG A 28 1.56 9.13 6.59
C ARG A 28 1.78 7.81 7.30
N MET A 29 0.92 6.82 7.06
CA MET A 29 1.07 5.47 7.59
C MET A 29 2.39 4.84 7.15
N ILE A 30 2.70 4.89 5.84
CA ILE A 30 3.94 4.33 5.29
C ILE A 30 5.16 5.05 5.87
N LYS A 31 5.19 6.39 5.80
CA LYS A 31 6.33 7.21 6.23
C LYS A 31 6.65 7.06 7.71
N LYS A 32 5.63 6.94 8.56
CA LYS A 32 5.79 6.82 10.02
C LYS A 32 5.80 5.38 10.52
N GLY A 33 5.59 4.39 9.65
CA GLY A 33 5.58 2.97 10.03
C GLY A 33 4.38 2.58 10.91
N VAL A 34 3.27 3.34 10.87
CA VAL A 34 2.06 3.08 11.65
C VAL A 34 0.98 2.45 10.77
N ILE A 35 0.10 1.66 11.35
CA ILE A 35 -1.01 0.97 10.67
C ILE A 35 -2.38 1.59 10.95
N GLU A 36 -2.40 2.64 11.76
CA GLU A 36 -3.60 3.34 12.20
C GLU A 36 -3.32 4.82 12.33
N LEU A 37 -4.28 5.68 12.00
CA LEU A 37 -4.22 7.12 12.20
C LEU A 37 -5.50 7.63 12.85
N PRO A 38 -5.41 8.51 13.85
CA PRO A 38 -6.53 9.28 14.31
C PRO A 38 -7.01 10.25 13.22
N VAL A 39 -8.32 10.33 13.08
CA VAL A 39 -9.01 11.27 12.19
C VAL A 39 -9.61 12.37 13.03
N LEU A 40 -9.26 13.61 12.75
CA LEU A 40 -9.69 14.77 13.51
C LEU A 40 -10.67 15.64 12.71
N GLU A 41 -11.58 16.28 13.43
CA GLU A 41 -12.32 17.44 12.94
C GLU A 41 -11.41 18.67 12.85
N LYS A 42 -11.83 19.72 12.12
CA LYS A 42 -11.06 20.97 11.99
C LYS A 42 -10.82 21.70 13.33
N ASN A 43 -11.67 21.47 14.31
CA ASN A 43 -11.52 21.99 15.67
C ASN A 43 -10.54 21.20 16.53
N GLY A 44 -9.93 20.13 15.99
CA GLY A 44 -8.99 19.26 16.68
C GLY A 44 -9.64 18.14 17.50
N LYS A 45 -10.97 18.00 17.49
CA LYS A 45 -11.67 16.91 18.17
C LYS A 45 -11.48 15.60 17.42
N LEU A 46 -11.28 14.50 18.13
CA LEU A 46 -11.21 13.16 17.56
C LEU A 46 -12.56 12.76 16.97
N ALA A 47 -12.59 12.49 15.65
CA ALA A 47 -13.75 11.99 14.94
C ALA A 47 -13.76 10.45 14.87
N GLY A 48 -12.59 9.83 14.82
CA GLY A 48 -12.41 8.38 14.73
C GLY A 48 -10.99 7.99 14.41
N CYS A 49 -10.82 6.76 13.94
CA CYS A 49 -9.53 6.22 13.47
C CYS A 49 -9.72 5.61 12.09
N ILE A 50 -8.68 5.65 11.27
CA ILE A 50 -8.59 4.93 9.99
C ILE A 50 -7.47 3.92 10.08
N HIS A 51 -7.73 2.68 9.68
CA HIS A 51 -6.74 1.61 9.67
C HIS A 51 -6.24 1.36 8.24
N GLU A 52 -4.98 0.95 8.11
CA GLU A 52 -4.40 0.54 6.82
C GLU A 52 -5.26 -0.50 6.11
N HIS A 53 -5.80 -1.45 6.86
CA HIS A 53 -6.70 -2.49 6.36
C HIS A 53 -7.96 -1.93 5.70
N ASP A 54 -8.55 -0.86 6.23
CA ASP A 54 -9.73 -0.22 5.65
C ASP A 54 -9.42 0.40 4.30
N ILE A 55 -8.24 1.04 4.18
CA ILE A 55 -7.74 1.60 2.94
C ILE A 55 -7.55 0.50 1.89
N ILE A 56 -6.89 -0.59 2.27
CA ILE A 56 -6.64 -1.73 1.38
C ILE A 56 -7.97 -2.35 0.92
N ASN A 57 -8.92 -2.57 1.83
CA ASN A 57 -10.23 -3.11 1.50
C ASN A 57 -11.03 -2.19 0.57
N PHE A 58 -10.97 -0.88 0.78
CA PHE A 58 -11.59 0.08 -0.12
C PHE A 58 -11.02 -0.05 -1.54
N TYR A 59 -9.70 -0.07 -1.70
CA TYR A 59 -9.06 -0.23 -3.00
C TYR A 59 -9.41 -1.56 -3.66
N ASN A 60 -9.41 -2.66 -2.91
CA ASN A 60 -9.78 -3.97 -3.43
C ASN A 60 -11.22 -3.99 -3.95
N ARG A 61 -12.14 -3.40 -3.19
CA ARG A 61 -13.57 -3.37 -3.56
C ARG A 61 -13.84 -2.43 -4.72
N GLU A 62 -13.32 -1.21 -4.67
CA GLU A 62 -13.69 -0.17 -5.64
C GLU A 62 -12.87 -0.23 -6.93
N ILE A 63 -11.61 -0.61 -6.84
CA ILE A 63 -10.68 -0.55 -7.96
C ILE A 63 -10.45 -1.94 -8.57
N LEU A 64 -10.16 -2.94 -7.76
CA LEU A 64 -9.79 -4.26 -8.27
C LEU A 64 -11.00 -5.11 -8.67
N SER A 65 -12.14 -5.01 -7.97
CA SER A 65 -13.32 -5.82 -8.24
C SER A 65 -14.09 -5.40 -9.50
N LYS A 66 -14.09 -4.10 -9.83
CA LYS A 66 -14.82 -3.57 -10.98
C LYS A 66 -14.10 -3.78 -12.32
N GLY A 67 -12.97 -4.47 -12.35
CA GLY A 67 -12.16 -4.64 -13.55
C GLY A 67 -11.66 -3.32 -14.15
N SER A 68 -11.86 -2.23 -13.44
CA SER A 68 -11.57 -0.85 -13.88
C SER A 68 -10.07 -0.60 -14.02
N LEU A 69 -9.25 -1.33 -13.27
CA LEU A 69 -7.78 -1.21 -13.34
C LEU A 69 -7.22 -1.47 -14.74
N LEU A 70 -7.85 -2.39 -15.49
CA LEU A 70 -7.39 -2.73 -16.83
C LEU A 70 -7.86 -1.73 -17.91
N LYS A 71 -8.82 -0.83 -17.59
CA LYS A 71 -9.36 0.15 -18.54
C LYS A 71 -8.86 1.57 -18.33
N THR A 72 -8.44 1.92 -17.11
CA THR A 72 -7.93 3.27 -16.76
C THR A 72 -6.41 3.30 -16.65
N VAL A 73 -5.76 2.31 -17.24
CA VAL A 73 -4.33 2.19 -17.22
C VAL A 73 -3.75 3.13 -18.25
N ASN A 74 -3.08 4.17 -17.79
CA ASN A 74 -2.24 4.98 -18.67
C ASN A 74 -1.07 4.10 -19.14
N LYS A 75 -1.12 3.65 -20.39
CA LYS A 75 0.03 3.00 -21.03
C LYS A 75 1.14 4.04 -21.17
N ILE A 76 2.28 3.76 -20.60
CA ILE A 76 3.50 4.47 -20.99
C ILE A 76 3.85 3.95 -22.38
N GLU A 77 3.92 4.83 -23.36
CA GLU A 77 4.35 4.47 -24.72
C GLU A 77 5.68 3.71 -24.64
N GLY A 78 5.68 2.45 -25.12
CA GLY A 78 6.86 1.59 -25.17
C GLY A 78 7.09 0.66 -23.99
N THR A 79 6.21 0.59 -22.98
CA THR A 79 6.33 -0.38 -21.86
C THR A 79 5.00 -1.07 -21.58
N GLU A 80 5.04 -2.37 -21.23
CA GLU A 80 3.86 -3.13 -20.78
C GLU A 80 3.41 -2.76 -19.35
N GLN A 81 3.89 -1.63 -18.81
CA GLN A 81 3.62 -1.22 -17.44
C GLN A 81 2.37 -0.36 -17.36
N SER A 82 1.46 -0.82 -16.55
CA SER A 82 0.17 -0.20 -16.31
C SER A 82 0.15 0.41 -14.92
N PHE A 83 -0.12 1.71 -14.80
CA PHE A 83 -0.26 2.37 -13.50
C PHE A 83 -1.53 3.22 -13.45
N ILE A 84 -2.06 3.40 -12.24
CA ILE A 84 -3.07 4.40 -11.93
C ILE A 84 -2.38 5.51 -11.17
N GLN A 85 -2.41 6.72 -11.71
CA GLN A 85 -1.91 7.87 -10.99
C GLN A 85 -2.92 8.27 -9.92
N PHE A 86 -2.41 8.40 -8.72
CA PHE A 86 -3.13 8.83 -7.54
C PHE A 86 -2.49 10.12 -7.09
N GLU A 87 -3.18 11.26 -7.16
CA GLU A 87 -2.65 12.55 -6.75
C GLU A 87 -1.11 12.71 -6.87
N ASP A 88 -0.67 13.68 -7.56
CA ASP A 88 0.68 14.14 -7.94
C ASP A 88 1.88 13.17 -7.85
N GLU A 89 2.05 12.41 -6.78
CA GLU A 89 3.23 11.57 -6.59
C GLU A 89 2.94 10.08 -6.32
N TYR A 90 1.70 9.74 -5.88
CA TYR A 90 1.32 8.37 -5.55
C TYR A 90 0.76 7.61 -6.74
N ARG A 91 1.19 6.36 -6.89
CA ARG A 91 0.76 5.47 -7.97
C ARG A 91 0.41 4.10 -7.44
N ILE A 92 -0.52 3.44 -8.14
CA ILE A 92 -0.73 2.01 -8.01
C ILE A 92 -0.15 1.37 -9.24
N GLU A 93 0.78 0.46 -9.07
CA GLU A 93 1.42 -0.27 -10.15
C GLU A 93 1.25 -1.78 -9.98
N VAL A 94 1.36 -2.48 -11.10
CA VAL A 94 1.23 -3.93 -11.18
C VAL A 94 2.59 -4.53 -11.49
N PHE A 95 3.01 -5.52 -10.71
CA PHE A 95 4.29 -6.20 -10.84
C PHE A 95 4.11 -7.71 -10.96
N ASN A 96 4.82 -8.33 -11.86
CA ASN A 96 4.92 -9.80 -11.85
C ASN A 96 5.82 -10.25 -10.70
N SER A 97 5.46 -11.35 -10.04
CA SER A 97 6.36 -11.96 -9.06
C SER A 97 7.62 -12.50 -9.77
N THR A 98 8.76 -12.28 -9.16
CA THR A 98 10.07 -12.67 -9.70
C THR A 98 10.70 -13.80 -8.89
N PRO A 99 11.72 -14.50 -9.41
CA PRO A 99 12.40 -15.58 -8.69
C PRO A 99 12.86 -15.19 -7.28
N SER A 100 13.27 -13.95 -7.08
CA SER A 100 13.71 -13.41 -5.77
C SER A 100 12.60 -13.42 -4.71
N MET A 101 11.34 -13.42 -5.14
CA MET A 101 10.13 -13.37 -4.29
C MET A 101 9.50 -14.75 -4.08
N TRP A 102 9.76 -15.71 -4.96
CA TRP A 102 9.08 -16.99 -4.91
C TRP A 102 9.41 -17.78 -3.64
N GLY A 103 8.42 -18.46 -3.10
CA GLY A 103 8.53 -19.19 -1.84
C GLY A 103 8.51 -18.32 -0.58
N LYS A 104 8.45 -17.00 -0.72
CA LYS A 104 8.38 -16.04 0.38
C LYS A 104 6.98 -15.43 0.47
N ASN A 105 6.57 -15.02 1.65
CA ASN A 105 5.34 -14.26 1.86
C ASN A 105 5.61 -12.76 1.95
N LEU A 106 4.56 -11.94 2.01
CA LEU A 106 4.70 -10.48 2.03
C LEU A 106 5.38 -9.96 3.30
N ILE A 107 5.25 -10.69 4.43
CA ILE A 107 5.91 -10.35 5.70
C ILE A 107 7.42 -10.51 5.55
N ASP A 108 7.87 -11.64 5.00
CA ASP A 108 9.30 -11.93 4.80
C ASP A 108 9.97 -10.96 3.83
N LEU A 109 9.21 -10.52 2.81
CA LEU A 109 9.69 -9.60 1.79
C LEU A 109 9.84 -8.16 2.29
N ARG A 110 9.09 -7.78 3.33
CA ARG A 110 9.19 -6.48 4.02
C ARG A 110 9.12 -5.28 3.07
N PHE A 111 8.20 -5.34 2.09
CA PHE A 111 8.09 -4.31 1.04
C PHE A 111 7.96 -2.89 1.60
N ARG A 112 7.19 -2.74 2.66
CA ARG A 112 6.97 -1.45 3.31
C ARG A 112 8.25 -0.89 3.94
N GLU A 113 8.98 -1.72 4.68
CA GLU A 113 10.19 -1.29 5.40
C GLU A 113 11.35 -1.01 4.44
N LYS A 114 11.50 -1.85 3.40
CA LYS A 114 12.62 -1.76 2.48
C LYS A 114 12.43 -0.71 1.38
N PHE A 115 11.21 -0.54 0.90
CA PHE A 115 10.94 0.25 -0.30
C PHE A 115 9.86 1.31 -0.12
N GLY A 116 9.20 1.39 1.04
CA GLY A 116 8.11 2.35 1.26
C GLY A 116 6.84 2.05 0.47
N ILE A 117 6.69 0.81 -0.08
CA ILE A 117 5.53 0.43 -0.88
C ILE A 117 4.55 -0.44 -0.08
N LEU A 118 3.26 -0.26 -0.37
CA LEU A 118 2.18 -1.02 0.22
C LEU A 118 1.61 -1.99 -0.81
N VAL A 119 1.66 -3.30 -0.52
CA VAL A 119 1.02 -4.31 -1.38
C VAL A 119 -0.48 -4.35 -1.08
N LEU A 120 -1.28 -3.98 -2.06
CA LEU A 120 -2.74 -3.91 -1.95
C LEU A 120 -3.40 -5.27 -2.19
N ALA A 121 -2.85 -6.07 -3.09
CA ALA A 121 -3.34 -7.41 -3.40
C ALA A 121 -2.28 -8.23 -4.12
N VAL A 122 -2.42 -9.55 -4.03
CA VAL A 122 -1.74 -10.52 -4.90
C VAL A 122 -2.80 -11.20 -5.77
N LYS A 123 -2.72 -11.03 -7.07
CA LYS A 123 -3.54 -11.80 -8.02
C LYS A 123 -2.85 -13.13 -8.27
N GLU A 124 -3.48 -14.19 -7.76
CA GLU A 124 -2.96 -15.54 -7.90
C GLU A 124 -3.14 -16.05 -9.33
N LYS A 125 -2.07 -16.55 -9.94
CA LYS A 125 -2.11 -17.08 -11.31
C LYS A 125 -3.08 -18.25 -11.45
N LYS A 126 -3.08 -19.17 -10.49
CA LYS A 126 -3.87 -20.42 -10.55
C LYS A 126 -5.36 -20.18 -10.54
N THR A 127 -5.85 -19.25 -9.72
CA THR A 127 -7.29 -19.01 -9.51
C THR A 127 -7.79 -17.72 -10.15
N GLY A 128 -6.90 -16.82 -10.52
CA GLY A 128 -7.21 -15.47 -10.99
C GLY A 128 -7.78 -14.55 -9.90
N LYS A 129 -7.85 -15.03 -8.65
CA LYS A 129 -8.41 -14.26 -7.52
C LYS A 129 -7.38 -13.30 -6.94
N ASN A 130 -7.86 -12.17 -6.48
CA ASN A 130 -7.08 -11.25 -5.67
C ASN A 130 -7.07 -11.75 -4.21
N ILE A 131 -5.89 -12.02 -3.70
CA ILE A 131 -5.67 -12.46 -2.33
C ILE A 131 -5.03 -11.32 -1.56
N LEU A 132 -5.64 -10.99 -0.43
CA LEU A 132 -5.11 -10.04 0.52
C LEU A 132 -4.78 -10.77 1.81
N SER A 133 -3.65 -11.45 1.81
CA SER A 133 -3.12 -12.10 3.00
C SER A 133 -1.61 -11.84 3.10
N PRO A 134 -1.14 -11.24 4.20
CA PRO A 134 0.29 -11.03 4.41
C PRO A 134 1.10 -12.33 4.41
N THR A 135 0.46 -13.46 4.72
CA THR A 135 1.06 -14.81 4.77
C THR A 135 0.98 -15.57 3.45
N LYS A 136 0.36 -14.97 2.39
CA LYS A 136 0.35 -15.58 1.05
C LYS A 136 1.78 -15.74 0.55
N VAL A 137 2.15 -16.99 0.30
CA VAL A 137 3.42 -17.34 -0.34
C VAL A 137 3.33 -17.08 -1.83
N LEU A 138 4.27 -16.32 -2.37
CA LEU A 138 4.31 -15.97 -3.79
C LEU A 138 4.81 -17.14 -4.63
N GLU A 139 4.14 -17.36 -5.75
CA GLU A 139 4.46 -18.40 -6.72
C GLU A 139 4.78 -17.80 -8.10
N PRO A 140 5.42 -18.56 -8.99
CA PRO A 140 5.67 -18.12 -10.37
C PRO A 140 4.39 -17.71 -11.10
N GLY A 141 4.36 -16.47 -11.55
CA GLY A 141 3.24 -15.90 -12.30
C GLY A 141 2.15 -15.25 -11.45
N ASP A 142 2.32 -15.20 -10.12
CA ASP A 142 1.52 -14.33 -9.29
C ASP A 142 1.82 -12.85 -9.62
N VAL A 143 0.82 -12.00 -9.48
CA VAL A 143 0.91 -10.57 -9.81
C VAL A 143 0.60 -9.75 -8.58
N LEU A 144 1.52 -8.87 -8.21
CA LEU A 144 1.36 -7.95 -7.09
C LEU A 144 0.76 -6.64 -7.59
N VAL A 145 -0.20 -6.11 -6.84
CA VAL A 145 -0.72 -4.75 -7.00
C VAL A 145 -0.19 -3.95 -5.82
N ALA A 146 0.62 -2.95 -6.08
CA ALA A 146 1.28 -2.19 -5.03
C ALA A 146 1.11 -0.68 -5.22
N ALA A 147 1.04 0.03 -4.11
CA ALA A 147 0.96 1.48 -4.05
C ALA A 147 2.22 2.07 -3.41
N GLY A 148 2.66 3.20 -3.92
CA GLY A 148 3.80 3.94 -3.40
C GLY A 148 4.04 5.23 -4.18
N THR A 149 5.06 6.00 -3.79
CA THR A 149 5.52 7.12 -4.61
C THR A 149 6.20 6.60 -5.88
N LYS A 150 6.33 7.46 -6.88
CA LYS A 150 7.07 7.12 -8.11
C LYS A 150 8.48 6.64 -7.79
N ASP A 151 9.14 7.29 -6.84
CA ASP A 151 10.53 6.99 -6.48
C ASP A 151 10.63 5.65 -5.75
N ASP A 152 9.72 5.36 -4.81
CA ASP A 152 9.67 4.08 -4.09
C ASP A 152 9.45 2.90 -5.04
N LEU A 153 8.50 3.05 -5.98
CA LEU A 153 8.19 2.03 -6.98
C LEU A 153 9.35 1.83 -7.98
N THR A 154 10.06 2.91 -8.31
CA THR A 154 11.26 2.83 -9.16
C THR A 154 12.40 2.12 -8.44
N LEU A 155 12.65 2.47 -7.18
CA LEU A 155 13.66 1.82 -6.34
C LEU A 155 13.41 0.32 -6.23
N PHE A 156 12.15 -0.07 -6.02
CA PHE A 156 11.78 -1.49 -5.99
C PHE A 156 12.09 -2.21 -7.32
N LYS A 157 11.75 -1.61 -8.47
CA LYS A 157 12.05 -2.18 -9.79
C LYS A 157 13.53 -2.36 -10.05
N GLU A 158 14.35 -1.41 -9.61
CA GLU A 158 15.81 -1.50 -9.79
C GLU A 158 16.42 -2.58 -8.91
N PHE A 159 15.92 -2.72 -7.68
CA PHE A 159 16.36 -3.79 -6.78
C PHE A 159 15.99 -5.16 -7.34
N ASP A 160 14.77 -5.32 -7.82
CA ASP A 160 14.29 -6.60 -8.34
C ASP A 160 15.03 -7.06 -9.59
N LYS A 161 15.46 -6.14 -10.45
CA LYS A 161 16.29 -6.46 -11.64
C LYS A 161 17.69 -6.95 -11.32
N LYS A 162 18.21 -6.66 -10.13
CA LYS A 162 19.56 -7.03 -9.67
C LYS A 162 19.58 -8.31 -8.84
N SER A 163 18.43 -8.81 -8.44
CA SER A 163 18.23 -9.99 -7.59
C SER A 163 17.90 -11.23 -8.40
#